data_253fbc562aca3221aa2a7084f65d893d
#
_entry.id   253fbc562aca3221aa2a7084f65d893d
#
_cell.length_a   1.000
_cell.length_b   1.000
_cell.length_c   1.000
_cell.angle_alpha   90.00
_cell.angle_beta   90.00
_cell.angle_gamma   90.00
#
_symmetry.space_group_name_H-M   'P 1'
#
loop_
_entity.id
_entity.type
_entity.pdbx_description
1 polymer ?
#
loop_
_entity_poly.entity_id
_entity_poly.type
_entity_poly.pdbx_seq_one_letter_code
_entity_poly.pdbx_strand_id
1 'polypeptide(L)' 'DPNEKANWIKNKIENENYNDIYFADDSEKNINTVKKMLLKQKNIKYKLQKINYD' A
#
# COMPACT_ATOMS: atom_id res chain seq x y z
N ASP A 1 8.20 2.98 10.30
CA ASP A 1 9.02 2.46 9.21
C ASP A 1 8.13 2.18 8.00
N PRO A 2 8.45 2.75 6.82
CA PRO A 2 7.62 2.53 5.63
C PRO A 2 7.49 1.05 5.25
N ASN A 3 8.54 0.26 5.49
CA ASN A 3 8.52 -1.16 5.16
C ASN A 3 7.55 -1.95 6.02
N GLU A 4 7.31 -1.53 7.26
CA GLU A 4 6.34 -2.20 8.12
C GLU A 4 4.93 -2.10 7.55
N LYS A 5 4.54 -0.93 7.08
CA LYS A 5 3.21 -0.72 6.48
C LYS A 5 3.06 -1.54 5.20
N ALA A 6 4.09 -1.52 4.34
CA ALA A 6 4.06 -2.30 3.10
C ALA A 6 3.97 -3.80 3.39
N ASN A 7 4.72 -4.29 4.36
CA ASN A 7 4.69 -5.70 4.74
C ASN A 7 3.34 -6.10 5.32
N TRP A 8 2.73 -5.23 6.11
CA TRP A 8 1.40 -5.50 6.67
C TRP A 8 0.37 -5.66 5.56
N ILE A 9 0.39 -4.76 4.58
CA ILE A 9 -0.53 -4.81 3.44
C ILE A 9 -0.26 -6.08 2.61
N LYS A 10 1.01 -6.39 2.37
CA LYS A 10 1.38 -7.59 1.62
C LYS A 10 0.85 -8.86 2.29
N ASN A 11 0.98 -8.94 3.62
CA ASN A 11 0.47 -10.08 4.36
C ASN A 11 -1.05 -10.20 4.24
N LYS A 12 -1.76 -9.08 4.26
CA LYS A 12 -3.21 -9.09 4.07
C LYS A 12 -3.61 -9.59 2.70
N ILE A 13 -2.90 -9.15 1.66
CA ILE A 13 -3.15 -9.60 0.29
C ILE A 13 -2.93 -11.10 0.18
N GLU A 14 -1.81 -11.61 0.70
CA GLU A 14 -1.44 -13.01 0.55
C GLU A 14 -2.30 -13.95 1.40
N ASN A 15 -2.67 -13.51 2.62
CA ASN A 15 -3.37 -14.39 3.56
C ASN A 15 -4.89 -14.28 3.47
N GLU A 16 -5.42 -13.15 3.00
CA GLU A 16 -6.85 -12.91 2.98
C GLU A 16 -7.39 -12.67 1.56
N ASN A 17 -6.56 -12.83 0.55
CA ASN A 17 -6.93 -12.74 -0.88
C ASN A 17 -7.58 -11.42 -1.27
N TYR A 18 -7.15 -10.32 -0.66
CA TYR A 18 -7.62 -9.01 -1.09
C TYR A 18 -7.06 -8.68 -2.47
N ASN A 19 -7.91 -8.15 -3.33
CA ASN A 19 -7.51 -7.74 -4.67
C ASN A 19 -7.82 -6.28 -4.98
N ASP A 20 -8.31 -5.53 -4.00
CA ASP A 20 -8.64 -4.12 -4.14
C ASP A 20 -8.17 -3.39 -2.88
N ILE A 21 -7.20 -2.52 -3.04
CA ILE A 21 -6.51 -1.88 -1.93
C ILE A 21 -6.65 -0.36 -2.03
N TYR A 22 -7.07 0.26 -0.94
CA TYR A 22 -7.01 1.70 -0.80
C TYR A 22 -6.09 2.04 0.38
N PHE A 23 -5.07 2.84 0.11
CA PHE A 23 -4.11 3.24 1.14
C PHE A 23 -3.93 4.76 1.11
N ALA A 24 -4.10 5.38 2.26
CA ALA A 24 -3.91 6.81 2.42
C ALA A 24 -2.94 7.08 3.57
N ASP A 25 -2.01 8.00 3.36
CA ASP A 25 -1.00 8.34 4.36
C ASP A 25 -0.51 9.76 4.11
N ASP A 26 0.00 10.40 5.14
CA ASP A 26 0.58 11.74 5.02
C ASP A 26 2.06 11.71 4.62
N SER A 27 2.69 10.56 4.63
CA SER A 27 4.09 10.39 4.28
C SER A 27 4.25 9.93 2.85
N GLU A 28 4.93 10.73 2.04
CA GLU A 28 5.24 10.35 0.67
C GLU A 28 6.12 9.10 0.61
N LYS A 29 7.03 8.93 1.57
CA LYS A 29 7.86 7.72 1.63
C LYS A 29 7.01 6.48 1.84
N ASN A 30 6.01 6.54 2.71
CA ASN A 30 5.10 5.42 2.95
C ASN A 30 4.31 5.10 1.69
N ILE A 31 3.78 6.11 1.02
CA ILE A 31 3.02 5.95 -0.23
C ILE A 31 3.89 5.26 -1.28
N ASN A 32 5.11 5.76 -1.48
CA ASN A 32 6.01 5.21 -2.50
C ASN A 32 6.43 3.77 -2.20
N THR A 33 6.65 3.46 -0.94
CA THR A 33 7.05 2.10 -0.53
C THR A 33 5.89 1.12 -0.78
N VAL A 34 4.69 1.50 -0.42
CA VAL A 34 3.50 0.68 -0.67
C VAL A 34 3.27 0.51 -2.16
N LYS A 35 3.43 1.59 -2.95
CA LYS A 35 3.27 1.51 -4.40
C LYS A 35 4.24 0.52 -5.01
N LYS A 36 5.52 0.56 -4.62
CA LYS A 36 6.52 -0.36 -5.15
C LYS A 36 6.15 -1.81 -4.85
N MET A 37 5.65 -2.07 -3.65
CA MET A 37 5.21 -3.41 -3.28
C MET A 37 4.02 -3.85 -4.12
N LEU A 38 3.01 -2.97 -4.30
CA LEU A 38 1.80 -3.31 -5.04
C LEU A 38 2.08 -3.55 -6.52
N LEU A 39 3.06 -2.85 -7.11
CA LEU A 39 3.43 -3.06 -8.51
C LEU A 39 3.98 -4.46 -8.77
N LYS A 40 4.46 -5.14 -7.74
CA LYS A 40 4.97 -6.50 -7.85
C LYS A 40 3.86 -7.55 -7.74
N GLN A 41 2.67 -7.16 -7.34
CA GLN A 41 1.54 -8.07 -7.20
C GLN A 41 0.76 -8.14 -8.50
N LYS A 42 0.25 -9.33 -8.85
CA LYS A 42 -0.55 -9.52 -10.05
C LYS A 42 -2.03 -9.39 -9.71
N ASN A 43 -2.79 -8.80 -10.63
CA ASN A 43 -4.24 -8.72 -10.54
C ASN A 43 -4.73 -7.97 -9.31
N ILE A 44 -3.96 -6.97 -8.88
CA ILE A 44 -4.34 -6.11 -7.75
C ILE A 44 -4.74 -4.74 -8.29
N LYS A 45 -5.92 -4.30 -7.89
CA LYS A 45 -6.35 -2.92 -8.09
C LYS A 45 -6.02 -2.13 -6.84
N TYR A 46 -5.48 -0.94 -7.02
CA TYR A 46 -5.15 -0.13 -5.85
C TYR A 46 -5.34 1.35 -6.13
N LYS A 47 -5.59 2.08 -5.06
CA LYS A 47 -5.62 3.53 -5.08
C LYS A 47 -4.80 4.03 -3.91
N LEU A 48 -3.84 4.91 -4.20
CA LEU A 48 -2.98 5.51 -3.20
C LEU A 48 -3.27 7.01 -3.13
N GLN A 49 -3.33 7.54 -1.93
CA GLN A 49 -3.59 8.95 -1.74
C GLN A 49 -2.70 9.52 -0.66
N LYS A 50 -1.98 10.59 -0.99
CA LYS A 50 -1.23 11.33 0.00
C LYS A 50 -2.18 12.32 0.68
N ILE A 51 -2.22 12.30 2.00
CA ILE A 51 -3.02 13.23 2.79
C ILE A 51 -2.17 14.45 3.13
N ASN A 52 -2.67 15.64 2.82
CA ASN A 52 -2.00 16.87 3.15
C ASN A 52 -2.72 17.55 4.33
N TYR A 53 -1.95 17.88 5.35
CA TYR A 53 -2.44 18.64 6.49
C TYR A 53 -1.99 20.08 6.34
N ASP A 54 -2.91 21.00 6.34
CA ASP A 54 -2.61 22.43 6.28
C ASP A 54 -2.51 23.03 7.67
#